data_79ea0171f417eaffebc876513ab11ba8
#
_entry.id   79ea0171f417eaffebc876513ab11ba8
#
_cell.length_a   1.000
_cell.length_b   1.000
_cell.length_c   1.000
_cell.angle_alpha   90.00
_cell.angle_beta   90.00
_cell.angle_gamma   90.00
#
_symmetry.space_group_name_H-M   'P 1'
#
loop_
_entity.id
_entity.type
_entity.pdbx_description
1 polymer ?
#
loop_
_entity_poly.entity_id
_entity_poly.type
_entity_poly.pdbx_seq_one_letter_code
_entity_poly.pdbx_strand_id
1 'polypeptide(L)'
;MPHVATPVLAILPGGATATERKLIEDWIARSDEGRGVTKVVEAENGLAEELARYDEAMILPVRVAWLPVVQRGESTPRWAELALMATPTRPAAWIQRRLAAKNPERQRVLTGDPALLSELRERHRRTSGSRAADPEDFARFVRR
;
A
#
# COMPACT_ATOMS: atom_id res chain seq x y z
N MET A 1 -28.79 -5.91 -17.59
CA MET A 1 -27.53 -5.14 -17.65
C MET A 1 -26.51 -5.86 -16.81
N PRO A 2 -25.39 -6.31 -17.34
CA PRO A 2 -24.35 -6.86 -16.51
C PRO A 2 -23.84 -5.73 -15.59
N HIS A 3 -23.90 -5.94 -14.28
CA HIS A 3 -23.19 -5.09 -13.33
C HIS A 3 -21.69 -5.26 -13.63
N VAL A 4 -21.12 -4.28 -14.32
CA VAL A 4 -19.67 -4.19 -14.42
C VAL A 4 -19.19 -3.89 -12.98
N ALA A 5 -18.56 -4.85 -12.36
CA ALA A 5 -18.02 -4.67 -11.02
C ALA A 5 -17.03 -3.49 -11.05
N THR A 6 -17.18 -2.56 -10.12
CA THR A 6 -16.24 -1.44 -9.99
C THR A 6 -14.83 -1.98 -9.77
N PRO A 7 -13.86 -1.62 -10.61
CA PRO A 7 -12.49 -2.12 -10.44
C PRO A 7 -11.89 -1.61 -9.12
N VAL A 8 -11.10 -2.45 -8.47
CA VAL A 8 -10.40 -2.13 -7.24
C VAL A 8 -8.90 -1.97 -7.54
N LEU A 9 -8.38 -0.78 -7.29
CA LEU A 9 -6.97 -0.46 -7.47
C LEU A 9 -6.28 -0.45 -6.10
N ALA A 10 -5.39 -1.41 -5.87
CA ALA A 10 -4.55 -1.42 -4.69
C ALA A 10 -3.36 -0.47 -4.91
N ILE A 11 -3.25 0.55 -4.05
CA ILE A 11 -2.19 1.55 -4.13
C ILE A 11 -1.10 1.20 -3.10
N LEU A 12 0.11 0.93 -3.59
CA LEU A 12 1.28 0.72 -2.76
C LEU A 12 1.95 2.05 -2.44
N PRO A 13 2.50 2.20 -1.22
CA PRO A 13 3.27 3.39 -0.88
C PRO A 13 4.50 3.52 -1.77
N GLY A 14 4.95 4.74 -1.98
CA GLY A 14 6.17 5.02 -2.72
C GLY A 14 7.38 4.33 -2.13
N GLY A 15 8.26 3.83 -3.01
CA GLY A 15 9.47 3.11 -2.63
C GLY A 15 9.23 1.71 -2.06
N ALA A 16 8.11 1.05 -2.37
CA ALA A 16 7.87 -0.33 -1.98
C ALA A 16 9.00 -1.25 -2.47
N THR A 17 9.54 -2.07 -1.58
CA THR A 17 10.60 -3.02 -1.92
C THR A 17 10.05 -4.21 -2.72
N ALA A 18 10.93 -4.95 -3.40
CA ALA A 18 10.53 -6.18 -4.09
C ALA A 18 9.90 -7.20 -3.13
N THR A 19 10.38 -7.27 -1.88
CA THR A 19 9.82 -8.13 -0.83
C THR A 19 8.41 -7.70 -0.45
N GLU A 20 8.18 -6.41 -0.20
CA GLU A 20 6.86 -5.88 0.11
C GLU A 20 5.88 -6.11 -1.03
N ARG A 21 6.30 -5.89 -2.26
CA ARG A 21 5.51 -6.13 -3.47
C ARG A 21 5.07 -7.58 -3.58
N LYS A 22 6.00 -8.51 -3.40
CA LYS A 22 5.70 -9.94 -3.41
C LYS A 22 4.73 -10.34 -2.30
N LEU A 23 4.88 -9.80 -1.09
CA LEU A 23 3.98 -10.08 0.01
C LEU A 23 2.55 -9.62 -0.27
N ILE A 24 2.41 -8.47 -0.91
CA ILE A 24 1.11 -7.93 -1.31
C ILE A 24 0.50 -8.78 -2.44
N GLU A 25 1.29 -9.19 -3.44
CA GLU A 25 0.84 -10.09 -4.50
C GLU A 25 0.37 -11.44 -3.94
N ASP A 26 1.11 -12.03 -3.00
CA ASP A 26 0.73 -13.26 -2.32
C ASP A 26 -0.55 -13.08 -1.49
N TRP A 27 -0.72 -11.95 -0.84
CA TRP A 27 -1.94 -11.60 -0.12
C TRP A 27 -3.14 -11.46 -1.05
N ILE A 28 -2.98 -10.81 -2.20
CA ILE A 28 -4.02 -10.68 -3.23
C ILE A 28 -4.46 -12.07 -3.72
N ALA A 29 -3.51 -12.97 -3.92
CA ALA A 29 -3.82 -14.32 -4.41
C ALA A 29 -4.53 -15.21 -3.38
N ARG A 30 -4.32 -14.98 -2.07
CA ARG A 30 -4.74 -15.89 -1.00
C ARG A 30 -5.87 -15.37 -0.12
N SER A 31 -5.99 -14.06 0.07
CA SER A 31 -7.02 -13.48 0.94
C SER A 31 -8.32 -13.21 0.20
N ASP A 32 -9.43 -13.26 0.91
CA ASP A 32 -10.73 -12.92 0.33
C ASP A 32 -10.82 -11.45 -0.05
N GLU A 33 -10.24 -10.55 0.76
CA GLU A 33 -10.14 -9.12 0.44
C GLU A 33 -9.26 -8.87 -0.79
N GLY A 34 -8.13 -9.57 -0.88
CA GLY A 34 -7.19 -9.43 -1.99
C GLY A 34 -7.76 -9.91 -3.32
N ARG A 35 -8.61 -10.92 -3.33
CA ARG A 35 -9.25 -11.43 -4.55
C ARG A 35 -10.11 -10.40 -5.27
N GLY A 36 -10.59 -9.37 -4.57
CA GLY A 36 -11.32 -8.25 -5.15
C GLY A 36 -10.44 -7.24 -5.88
N VAL A 37 -9.12 -7.29 -5.70
CA VAL A 37 -8.19 -6.34 -6.32
C VAL A 37 -8.04 -6.62 -7.81
N THR A 38 -8.32 -5.61 -8.62
CA THR A 38 -8.21 -5.69 -10.08
C THR A 38 -6.78 -5.43 -10.54
N LYS A 39 -6.11 -4.47 -9.91
CA LYS A 39 -4.74 -4.04 -10.27
C LYS A 39 -4.00 -3.46 -9.08
N VAL A 40 -2.69 -3.69 -9.06
CA VAL A 40 -1.75 -3.07 -8.11
C VAL A 40 -1.05 -1.90 -8.79
N VAL A 41 -1.04 -0.73 -8.16
CA VAL A 41 -0.43 0.49 -8.67
C VAL A 41 0.54 1.06 -7.64
N GLU A 42 1.73 1.43 -8.10
CA GLU A 42 2.72 2.09 -7.25
C GLU A 42 2.47 3.61 -7.20
N ALA A 43 2.50 4.17 -6.00
CA ALA A 43 2.21 5.58 -5.80
C ALA A 43 3.20 6.54 -6.47
N GLU A 44 4.44 6.12 -6.72
CA GLU A 44 5.48 6.97 -7.31
C GLU A 44 5.56 6.86 -8.83
N ASN A 45 5.12 5.74 -9.41
CA ASN A 45 5.33 5.45 -10.82
C ASN A 45 4.01 5.38 -11.59
N GLY A 46 3.69 6.43 -12.34
CA GLY A 46 2.57 6.41 -13.27
C GLY A 46 1.18 6.43 -12.62
N LEU A 47 1.07 6.84 -11.35
CA LEU A 47 -0.22 6.89 -10.65
C LEU A 47 -1.20 7.82 -11.35
N ALA A 48 -0.77 9.01 -11.77
CA ALA A 48 -1.62 9.96 -12.48
C ALA A 48 -2.21 9.39 -13.76
N GLU A 49 -1.38 8.74 -14.57
CA GLU A 49 -1.80 8.09 -15.81
C GLU A 49 -2.75 6.93 -15.55
N GLU A 50 -2.48 6.14 -14.52
CA GLU A 50 -3.32 5.02 -14.18
C GLU A 50 -4.70 5.47 -13.70
N LEU A 51 -4.77 6.46 -12.80
CA LEU A 51 -6.02 7.01 -12.32
C LEU A 51 -6.86 7.66 -13.44
N ALA A 52 -6.20 8.24 -14.45
CA ALA A 52 -6.87 8.83 -15.60
C ALA A 52 -7.55 7.80 -16.52
N ARG A 53 -7.20 6.52 -16.43
CA ARG A 53 -7.80 5.45 -17.26
C ARG A 53 -9.19 5.01 -16.78
N TYR A 54 -9.56 5.38 -15.56
CA TYR A 54 -10.82 4.94 -14.97
C TYR A 54 -11.77 6.12 -14.75
N ASP A 55 -12.98 5.97 -15.20
CA ASP A 55 -14.06 6.90 -14.85
C ASP A 55 -14.46 6.71 -13.39
N GLU A 56 -14.55 5.45 -12.95
CA GLU A 56 -14.79 5.07 -11.56
C GLU A 56 -13.94 3.86 -11.16
N ALA A 57 -13.41 3.90 -9.97
CA ALA A 57 -12.67 2.79 -9.34
C ALA A 57 -12.72 2.91 -7.82
N MET A 58 -12.56 1.81 -7.14
CA MET A 58 -12.32 1.78 -5.70
C MET A 58 -10.81 1.86 -5.47
N ILE A 59 -10.38 2.85 -4.72
CA ILE A 59 -8.98 3.02 -4.32
C ILE A 59 -8.79 2.38 -2.96
N LEU A 60 -7.90 1.40 -2.90
CA LEU A 60 -7.58 0.65 -1.69
C LEU A 60 -6.09 0.85 -1.35
N PRO A 61 -5.77 1.66 -0.32
CA PRO A 61 -4.40 1.78 0.17
C PRO A 61 -3.95 0.45 0.78
N VAL A 62 -2.77 -0.04 0.38
CA VAL A 62 -2.21 -1.31 0.86
C VAL A 62 -0.75 -1.11 1.25
N ARG A 63 -0.37 -1.60 2.42
CA ARG A 63 1.02 -1.56 2.89
C ARG A 63 1.39 -2.81 3.66
N VAL A 64 2.68 -3.07 3.77
CA VAL A 64 3.21 -4.11 4.66
C VAL A 64 3.62 -3.48 5.98
N ALA A 65 3.12 -4.01 7.08
CA ALA A 65 3.56 -3.68 8.42
C ALA A 65 4.53 -4.76 8.92
N TRP A 66 5.64 -4.31 9.45
CA TRP A 66 6.66 -5.16 10.06
C TRP A 66 6.52 -5.09 11.58
N LEU A 67 6.07 -6.19 12.18
CA LEU A 67 5.78 -6.24 13.61
C LEU A 67 7.07 -6.47 14.40
N PRO A 68 7.30 -5.74 15.51
CA PRO A 68 8.42 -6.01 16.40
C PRO A 68 8.25 -7.37 17.08
N VAL A 69 9.36 -8.04 17.40
CA VAL A 69 9.33 -9.23 18.26
C VAL A 69 9.04 -8.78 19.67
N VAL A 70 7.87 -9.16 20.18
CA VAL A 70 7.62 -9.11 21.62
C VAL A 70 8.22 -10.40 22.21
N GLN A 71 9.49 -10.34 22.60
CA GLN A 71 10.09 -11.41 23.38
C GLN A 71 9.58 -11.33 24.81
N ARG A 72 8.79 -12.32 25.22
CA ARG A 72 8.55 -12.59 26.63
C ARG A 72 9.85 -13.14 27.21
N GLY A 73 10.61 -12.31 27.90
CA GLY A 73 11.53 -12.74 28.96
C GLY A 73 13.01 -12.86 28.67
N GLU A 74 13.58 -12.53 27.52
CA GLU A 74 15.03 -12.47 27.34
C GLU A 74 15.50 -11.19 26.67
N SER A 75 16.44 -10.52 27.34
CA SER A 75 16.88 -9.14 27.12
C SER A 75 18.14 -8.99 26.25
N THR A 76 18.35 -9.83 25.25
CA THR A 76 19.43 -9.59 24.28
C THR A 76 18.84 -9.15 22.94
N PRO A 77 18.90 -7.84 22.64
CA PRO A 77 18.47 -7.36 21.34
C PRO A 77 19.37 -7.95 20.26
N ARG A 78 18.79 -8.71 19.34
CA ARG A 78 19.50 -9.13 18.14
C ARG A 78 19.75 -7.90 17.26
N TRP A 79 20.89 -7.83 16.61
CA TRP A 79 21.24 -6.70 15.72
C TRP A 79 20.16 -6.32 14.72
N ALA A 80 19.37 -7.30 14.24
CA ALA A 80 18.23 -7.07 13.38
C ALA A 80 17.07 -6.30 14.07
N GLU A 81 16.94 -6.45 15.39
CA GLU A 81 15.92 -5.75 16.19
C GLU A 81 16.33 -4.31 16.48
N LEU A 82 17.61 -4.06 16.69
CA LEU A 82 18.16 -2.70 16.79
C LEU A 82 17.97 -1.92 15.48
N ALA A 83 18.17 -2.57 14.34
CA ALA A 83 17.93 -1.98 13.04
C ALA A 83 16.43 -1.71 12.79
N LEU A 84 15.54 -2.57 13.30
CA LEU A 84 14.09 -2.35 13.28
C LEU A 84 13.65 -1.21 14.21
N MET A 85 14.34 -1.02 15.34
CA MET A 85 14.10 0.10 16.26
C MET A 85 14.56 1.44 15.66
N ALA A 86 15.61 1.44 14.85
CA ALA A 86 16.11 2.65 14.18
C ALA A 86 15.16 3.14 13.06
N THR A 87 14.39 2.23 12.47
CA THR A 87 13.38 2.53 11.43
C THR A 87 12.10 1.72 11.68
N PRO A 88 11.30 2.09 12.70
CA PRO A 88 10.20 1.26 13.18
C PRO A 88 9.10 1.00 12.14
N THR A 89 8.97 1.85 11.14
CA THR A 89 7.93 1.75 10.11
C THR A 89 8.37 1.02 8.85
N ARG A 90 9.67 0.96 8.58
CA ARG A 90 10.18 0.39 7.34
C ARG A 90 11.62 -0.09 7.46
N PRO A 91 11.86 -1.37 7.73
CA PRO A 91 13.20 -1.92 7.77
C PRO A 91 13.87 -1.91 6.40
N ALA A 92 15.21 -1.91 6.37
CA ALA A 92 15.96 -1.99 5.13
C ALA A 92 15.63 -3.27 4.32
N ALA A 93 15.73 -3.20 2.98
CA ALA A 93 15.29 -4.26 2.09
C ALA A 93 15.90 -5.65 2.39
N TRP A 94 17.17 -5.71 2.78
CA TRP A 94 17.83 -6.98 3.14
C TRP A 94 17.31 -7.56 4.45
N ILE A 95 16.90 -6.70 5.41
CA ILE A 95 16.26 -7.11 6.67
C ILE A 95 14.87 -7.66 6.38
N GLN A 96 14.11 -6.98 5.52
CA GLN A 96 12.79 -7.44 5.09
C GLN A 96 12.83 -8.83 4.48
N ARG A 97 13.79 -9.08 3.57
CA ARG A 97 13.99 -10.42 2.99
C ARG A 97 14.27 -11.48 4.04
N ARG A 98 15.13 -11.17 5.00
CA ARG A 98 15.49 -12.10 6.07
C ARG A 98 14.29 -12.37 7.00
N LEU A 99 13.53 -11.35 7.35
CA LEU A 99 12.33 -11.49 8.18
C LEU A 99 11.25 -12.27 7.46
N ALA A 100 11.00 -11.99 6.19
CA ALA A 100 10.03 -12.70 5.38
C ALA A 100 10.34 -14.22 5.28
N ALA A 101 11.63 -14.57 5.17
CA ALA A 101 12.05 -15.97 5.08
C ALA A 101 12.02 -16.72 6.42
N LYS A 102 12.42 -16.05 7.52
CA LYS A 102 12.60 -16.70 8.83
C LYS A 102 11.41 -16.54 9.78
N ASN A 103 10.73 -15.42 9.71
CA ASN A 103 9.65 -15.05 10.63
C ASN A 103 8.46 -14.46 9.86
N PRO A 104 7.76 -15.26 9.04
CA PRO A 104 6.63 -14.77 8.24
C PRO A 104 5.48 -14.22 9.09
N GLU A 105 5.37 -14.61 10.35
CA GLU A 105 4.38 -14.11 11.30
C GLU A 105 4.60 -12.65 11.73
N ARG A 106 5.78 -12.07 11.47
CA ARG A 106 6.13 -10.70 11.81
C ARG A 106 5.72 -9.66 10.77
N GLN A 107 5.14 -10.10 9.70
CA GLN A 107 4.68 -9.24 8.62
C GLN A 107 3.16 -9.34 8.48
N ARG A 108 2.54 -8.21 8.23
CA ARG A 108 1.11 -8.16 7.90
C ARG A 108 0.87 -7.19 6.76
N VAL A 109 0.02 -7.60 5.84
CA VAL A 109 -0.54 -6.67 4.87
C VAL A 109 -1.70 -5.94 5.54
N LEU A 110 -1.62 -4.62 5.55
CA LEU A 110 -2.65 -3.75 6.09
C LEU A 110 -3.31 -3.00 4.94
N THR A 111 -4.62 -2.90 4.99
CA THR A 111 -5.41 -2.08 4.08
C THR A 111 -5.88 -0.83 4.81
N GLY A 112 -5.87 0.31 4.12
CA GLY A 112 -6.54 1.52 4.57
C GLY A 112 -8.02 1.50 4.20
N ASP A 113 -8.74 2.54 4.60
CA ASP A 113 -10.13 2.70 4.23
C ASP A 113 -10.26 2.87 2.70
N PRO A 114 -11.08 2.05 2.04
CA PRO A 114 -11.31 2.19 0.62
C PRO A 114 -12.10 3.47 0.33
N ALA A 115 -11.80 4.11 -0.80
CA ALA A 115 -12.50 5.30 -1.25
C ALA A 115 -12.82 5.23 -2.74
N LEU A 116 -13.97 5.75 -3.13
CA LEU A 116 -14.31 5.86 -4.55
C LEU A 116 -13.49 6.95 -5.23
N LEU A 117 -13.06 6.68 -6.44
CA LEU A 117 -12.26 7.63 -7.23
C LEU A 117 -13.02 8.94 -7.47
N SER A 118 -14.33 8.87 -7.70
CA SER A 118 -15.20 10.04 -7.83
C SER A 118 -15.24 10.89 -6.56
N GLU A 119 -15.30 10.28 -5.40
CA GLU A 119 -15.27 10.98 -4.10
C GLU A 119 -13.92 11.68 -3.87
N LEU A 120 -12.82 11.01 -4.21
CA LEU A 120 -11.47 11.58 -4.11
C LEU A 120 -11.29 12.76 -5.06
N ARG A 121 -11.80 12.66 -6.29
CA ARG A 121 -11.81 13.78 -7.27
C ARG A 121 -12.61 14.97 -6.75
N GLU A 122 -13.75 14.73 -6.15
CA GLU A 122 -14.59 15.80 -5.60
C GLU A 122 -13.93 16.48 -4.40
N ARG A 123 -13.34 15.71 -3.48
CA ARG A 123 -12.54 16.26 -2.36
C ARG A 123 -11.36 17.10 -2.85
N HIS A 124 -10.62 16.58 -3.84
CA HIS A 124 -9.50 17.30 -4.43
C HIS A 124 -9.95 18.61 -5.08
N ARG A 125 -11.03 18.59 -5.82
CA ARG A 125 -11.60 19.79 -6.46
C ARG A 125 -11.97 20.88 -5.45
N ARG A 126 -12.55 20.48 -4.32
CA ARG A 126 -12.91 21.42 -3.24
C ARG A 126 -11.68 22.03 -2.55
N THR A 127 -10.60 21.29 -2.43
CA THR A 127 -9.38 21.73 -1.71
C THR A 127 -8.38 22.43 -2.60
N SER A 128 -8.31 22.09 -3.87
CA SER A 128 -7.25 22.53 -4.81
C SER A 128 -7.67 23.69 -5.71
N GLY A 129 -8.95 24.02 -5.81
CA GLY A 129 -9.43 25.12 -6.63
C GLY A 129 -8.96 25.06 -8.09
N SER A 130 -8.18 26.05 -8.54
CA SER A 130 -7.67 26.11 -9.91
C SER A 130 -6.65 25.01 -10.28
N ARG A 131 -6.04 24.34 -9.29
CA ARG A 131 -5.11 23.24 -9.52
C ARG A 131 -5.82 21.88 -9.70
N ALA A 132 -7.13 21.84 -9.53
CA ALA A 132 -7.90 20.61 -9.63
C ALA A 132 -7.83 19.92 -11.01
N ALA A 133 -7.45 20.65 -12.06
CA ALA A 133 -7.29 20.11 -13.40
C ALA A 133 -5.94 19.42 -13.67
N ASP A 134 -4.97 19.54 -12.76
CA ASP A 134 -3.66 18.91 -12.91
C ASP A 134 -3.69 17.44 -12.44
N PRO A 135 -3.48 16.45 -13.33
CA PRO A 135 -3.46 15.03 -12.98
C PRO A 135 -2.37 14.67 -11.95
N GLU A 136 -1.22 15.34 -12.01
CA GLU A 136 -0.13 15.10 -11.05
C GLU A 136 -0.46 15.66 -9.66
N ASP A 137 -1.15 16.77 -9.58
CA ASP A 137 -1.61 17.31 -8.30
C ASP A 137 -2.66 16.41 -7.65
N PHE A 138 -3.56 15.85 -8.45
CA PHE A 138 -4.52 14.84 -7.99
C PHE A 138 -3.83 13.55 -7.51
N ALA A 139 -2.88 13.02 -8.26
CA ALA A 139 -2.10 11.85 -7.85
C ALA A 139 -1.35 12.11 -6.53
N ARG A 140 -0.82 13.30 -6.33
CA ARG A 140 -0.19 13.72 -5.07
C ARG A 140 -1.19 13.80 -3.91
N PHE A 141 -2.41 14.21 -4.18
CA PHE A 141 -3.50 14.20 -3.20
C PHE A 141 -3.88 12.78 -2.77
N VAL A 142 -4.00 11.85 -3.70
CA VAL A 142 -4.34 10.44 -3.44
C VAL A 142 -3.25 9.73 -2.61
N ARG A 143 -1.98 10.15 -2.74
CA ARG A 143 -0.85 9.59 -1.99
C ARG A 143 -0.78 10.00 -0.51
N ARG A 144 -1.52 10.98 -0.07
CA ARG A 144 -1.52 11.49 1.32
C ARG A 144 -2.44 10.69 2.22
#